data_d7b3414ff0cc35813b37ed74dec3edc1
#
_entry.id   d7b3414ff0cc35813b37ed74dec3edc1
#
_cell.length_a   1.000
_cell.length_b   1.000
_cell.length_c   1.000
_cell.angle_alpha   90.00
_cell.angle_beta   90.00
_cell.angle_gamma   90.00
#
_symmetry.space_group_name_H-M   'P 1'
#
loop_
_entity.id
_entity.type
_entity.pdbx_description
1 polymer ?
#
loop_
_entity_poly.entity_id
_entity_poly.type
_entity_poly.pdbx_seq_one_letter_code
_entity_poly.pdbx_strand_id
1 'polypeptide(L)'
;MKAVLYLRKHQMARFKIGHSFCLDDREFKILSGAIHYFRVQPEDWYHSLYNLKALGFNTVETYLPWNMHEPQKGVFDFQGILDIEAYLQTAQDLGLYAIIRPSPFICAEWEFGGLPAWLLNENMRIRSSDEAFLQAVASYYDELLPRLTPRLLDNGGNILMMQVENEYGSYGEDKAYLRAIRQLMEERGVTCPLFTSDGPWRATLQAGTLIDDDVFVTGNFGSKADYNFAQMQEFFDEHGKKWPLMCMEFWDGWFNRWKEPIIKRDPDELAQAVHEVLQQGSINLYMFHGGTNFGFMNGCSARGVIDLPQVTSYDYDALLDERGNPTDKYHAVQRMLKEHYPEYPQMEPLVEYSAQSEGQSL
;
A
#
# COMPACT_ATOMS: atom_id res chain seq x y z
N MET A 1 -28.83 -47.06 1.34
CA MET A 1 -27.69 -46.23 1.80
C MET A 1 -27.85 -44.85 1.21
N LYS A 2 -28.36 -43.89 1.96
CA LYS A 2 -28.51 -42.50 1.53
C LYS A 2 -27.17 -41.77 1.80
N ALA A 3 -26.46 -41.35 0.76
CA ALA A 3 -25.32 -40.49 0.90
C ALA A 3 -25.82 -39.11 1.34
N VAL A 4 -25.50 -38.72 2.55
CA VAL A 4 -25.69 -37.36 3.04
C VAL A 4 -24.58 -36.52 2.50
N LEU A 5 -24.85 -35.79 1.40
CA LEU A 5 -23.97 -34.71 0.92
C LEU A 5 -24.04 -33.58 1.97
N TYR A 6 -23.02 -33.48 2.81
CA TYR A 6 -22.80 -32.31 3.62
C TYR A 6 -22.36 -31.17 2.68
N LEU A 7 -23.30 -30.34 2.30
CA LEU A 7 -23.02 -28.99 1.77
C LEU A 7 -22.34 -28.21 2.91
N ARG A 8 -21.02 -28.21 2.95
CA ARG A 8 -20.28 -27.16 3.66
C ARG A 8 -20.77 -25.85 3.04
N LYS A 9 -21.62 -25.09 3.74
CA LYS A 9 -21.75 -23.65 3.49
C LYS A 9 -20.32 -23.12 3.51
N HIS A 10 -19.83 -22.62 2.40
CA HIS A 10 -18.59 -21.87 2.37
C HIS A 10 -18.83 -20.65 3.24
N GLN A 11 -18.41 -20.73 4.49
CA GLN A 11 -18.34 -19.56 5.34
C GLN A 11 -17.27 -18.69 4.72
N MET A 12 -17.66 -17.50 4.20
CA MET A 12 -16.70 -16.58 3.62
C MET A 12 -15.68 -16.18 4.69
N ALA A 13 -14.42 -16.09 4.31
CA ALA A 13 -13.34 -15.74 5.21
C ALA A 13 -13.59 -14.35 5.82
N ARG A 14 -13.19 -14.15 7.07
CA ARG A 14 -13.37 -12.87 7.78
C ARG A 14 -12.05 -12.37 8.34
N PHE A 15 -11.77 -11.12 8.10
CA PHE A 15 -10.64 -10.42 8.70
C PHE A 15 -11.12 -9.47 9.79
N LYS A 16 -10.45 -9.49 10.95
CA LYS A 16 -10.78 -8.65 12.11
C LYS A 16 -9.52 -8.07 12.71
N ILE A 17 -9.64 -6.87 13.26
CA ILE A 17 -8.61 -6.20 14.04
C ILE A 17 -9.08 -6.14 15.50
N GLY A 18 -8.40 -6.88 16.36
CA GLY A 18 -8.60 -6.91 17.80
C GLY A 18 -7.29 -6.64 18.52
N HIS A 19 -6.93 -7.47 19.51
CA HIS A 19 -5.58 -7.46 20.12
C HIS A 19 -4.50 -7.95 19.13
N SER A 20 -4.92 -8.76 18.18
CA SER A 20 -4.14 -9.20 17.04
C SER A 20 -4.99 -9.07 15.77
N PHE A 21 -4.33 -9.11 14.61
CA PHE A 21 -5.04 -9.39 13.37
C PHE A 21 -5.52 -10.84 13.42
N CYS A 22 -6.74 -11.08 12.99
CA CYS A 22 -7.33 -12.41 12.92
C CYS A 22 -7.95 -12.67 11.55
N LEU A 23 -7.66 -13.84 11.00
CA LEU A 23 -8.28 -14.39 9.81
C LEU A 23 -9.02 -15.68 10.19
N ASP A 24 -10.35 -15.70 10.03
CA ASP A 24 -11.19 -16.82 10.47
C ASP A 24 -10.96 -17.22 11.94
N ASP A 25 -10.89 -16.20 12.81
CA ASP A 25 -10.65 -16.32 14.26
C ASP A 25 -9.28 -16.93 14.64
N ARG A 26 -8.35 -17.01 13.69
CA ARG A 26 -6.94 -17.38 13.93
C ARG A 26 -6.06 -16.15 13.83
N GLU A 27 -5.06 -16.07 14.70
CA GLU A 27 -4.06 -15.02 14.59
C GLU A 27 -3.42 -15.01 13.21
N PHE A 28 -3.28 -13.83 12.66
CA PHE A 28 -2.75 -13.60 11.33
C PHE A 28 -1.75 -12.46 11.34
N LYS A 29 -0.50 -12.74 11.04
CA LYS A 29 0.52 -11.69 10.87
C LYS A 29 0.54 -11.25 9.42
N ILE A 30 0.44 -9.95 9.19
CA ILE A 30 0.52 -9.37 7.85
C ILE A 30 1.98 -9.19 7.48
N LEU A 31 2.43 -9.93 6.47
CA LEU A 31 3.68 -9.73 5.75
C LEU A 31 3.31 -9.22 4.36
N SER A 32 3.37 -7.91 4.19
CA SER A 32 2.91 -7.22 2.99
C SER A 32 4.06 -6.50 2.27
N GLY A 33 3.93 -6.36 0.97
CA GLY A 33 4.82 -5.54 0.16
C GLY A 33 4.05 -4.68 -0.84
N ALA A 34 4.49 -3.44 -1.01
CA ALA A 34 3.88 -2.48 -1.92
C ALA A 34 4.35 -2.75 -3.36
N ILE A 35 3.38 -2.99 -4.24
CA ILE A 35 3.56 -3.09 -5.69
C ILE A 35 2.44 -2.27 -6.33
N HIS A 36 2.78 -1.12 -6.87
CA HIS A 36 1.80 -0.24 -7.49
C HIS A 36 1.49 -0.72 -8.91
N TYR A 37 0.29 -1.26 -9.15
CA TYR A 37 -0.12 -1.79 -10.46
C TYR A 37 0.13 -0.80 -11.61
N PHE A 38 -0.05 0.50 -11.37
CA PHE A 38 0.13 1.56 -12.36
C PHE A 38 1.61 1.92 -12.63
N ARG A 39 2.57 1.30 -11.93
CA ARG A 39 4.03 1.42 -12.12
C ARG A 39 4.67 0.17 -12.71
N VAL A 40 3.88 -0.87 -12.97
CA VAL A 40 4.32 -2.15 -13.53
C VAL A 40 3.41 -2.49 -14.70
N GLN A 41 3.97 -2.94 -15.83
CA GLN A 41 3.15 -3.30 -16.99
C GLN A 41 2.24 -4.51 -16.66
N PRO A 42 1.02 -4.59 -17.21
CA PRO A 42 0.09 -5.67 -16.89
C PRO A 42 0.65 -7.07 -17.11
N GLU A 43 1.46 -7.27 -18.14
CA GLU A 43 2.12 -8.53 -18.45
C GLU A 43 3.15 -8.96 -17.39
N ASP A 44 3.65 -8.02 -16.58
CA ASP A 44 4.65 -8.25 -15.53
C ASP A 44 4.03 -8.31 -14.12
N TRP A 45 2.72 -8.06 -13.95
CA TRP A 45 2.06 -8.15 -12.64
C TRP A 45 2.21 -9.51 -12.00
N TYR A 46 2.00 -10.58 -12.77
CA TYR A 46 2.17 -11.94 -12.27
C TYR A 46 3.59 -12.19 -11.74
N HIS A 47 4.60 -11.77 -12.48
CA HIS A 47 6.01 -11.93 -12.10
C HIS A 47 6.32 -11.25 -10.76
N SER A 48 5.93 -10.00 -10.61
CA SER A 48 6.18 -9.21 -9.39
C SER A 48 5.40 -9.76 -8.18
N LEU A 49 4.12 -10.09 -8.37
CA LEU A 49 3.27 -10.69 -7.32
C LEU A 49 3.74 -12.09 -6.93
N TYR A 50 4.18 -12.90 -7.90
CA TYR A 50 4.76 -14.20 -7.62
C TYR A 50 6.03 -14.07 -6.76
N ASN A 51 6.92 -13.14 -7.07
CA ASN A 51 8.13 -12.92 -6.30
C ASN A 51 7.85 -12.45 -4.87
N LEU A 52 6.80 -11.68 -4.66
CA LEU A 52 6.30 -11.35 -3.32
C LEU A 52 5.86 -12.62 -2.58
N LYS A 53 5.06 -13.46 -3.23
CA LYS A 53 4.60 -14.73 -2.66
C LYS A 53 5.77 -15.69 -2.43
N ALA A 54 6.73 -15.75 -3.34
CA ALA A 54 7.90 -16.62 -3.26
C ALA A 54 8.81 -16.29 -2.08
N LEU A 55 8.84 -15.00 -1.66
CA LEU A 55 9.56 -14.58 -0.46
C LEU A 55 8.89 -15.08 0.84
N GLY A 56 7.65 -15.58 0.79
CA GLY A 56 6.86 -16.00 1.96
C GLY A 56 5.88 -14.94 2.46
N PHE A 57 5.74 -13.84 1.73
CA PHE A 57 4.77 -12.79 2.04
C PHE A 57 3.34 -13.25 1.68
N ASN A 58 2.36 -12.71 2.38
CA ASN A 58 0.96 -13.15 2.27
C ASN A 58 0.02 -12.06 1.76
N THR A 59 0.49 -10.82 1.65
CA THR A 59 -0.35 -9.66 1.32
C THR A 59 0.40 -8.73 0.37
N VAL A 60 -0.31 -8.15 -0.59
CA VAL A 60 0.19 -7.06 -1.43
C VAL A 60 -0.54 -5.77 -1.08
N GLU A 61 0.15 -4.64 -1.14
CA GLU A 61 -0.44 -3.32 -0.97
C GLU A 61 -0.35 -2.55 -2.29
N THR A 62 -1.36 -1.74 -2.60
CA THR A 62 -1.29 -0.75 -3.67
C THR A 62 -2.10 0.51 -3.35
N TYR A 63 -1.57 1.65 -3.80
CA TYR A 63 -2.34 2.88 -3.96
C TYR A 63 -3.18 2.84 -5.24
N LEU A 64 -4.15 3.77 -5.35
CA LEU A 64 -4.90 4.03 -6.58
C LEU A 64 -4.77 5.50 -6.95
N PRO A 65 -4.18 5.84 -8.12
CA PRO A 65 -3.96 7.23 -8.54
C PRO A 65 -5.21 7.81 -9.20
N TRP A 66 -5.93 8.69 -8.50
CA TRP A 66 -7.13 9.32 -9.02
C TRP A 66 -6.90 10.05 -10.36
N ASN A 67 -5.77 10.75 -10.49
CA ASN A 67 -5.43 11.49 -11.72
C ASN A 67 -5.29 10.61 -12.97
N MET A 68 -4.98 9.33 -12.80
CA MET A 68 -4.94 8.37 -13.91
C MET A 68 -6.33 7.80 -14.22
N HIS A 69 -7.11 7.54 -13.18
CA HIS A 69 -8.46 7.01 -13.33
C HIS A 69 -9.49 8.04 -13.81
N GLU A 70 -9.26 9.33 -13.53
CA GLU A 70 -10.10 10.44 -13.96
C GLU A 70 -9.23 11.59 -14.52
N PRO A 71 -8.57 11.38 -15.67
CA PRO A 71 -7.66 12.38 -16.25
C PRO A 71 -8.36 13.69 -16.66
N GLN A 72 -9.65 13.61 -16.93
CA GLN A 72 -10.54 14.73 -17.18
C GLN A 72 -11.81 14.55 -16.36
N LYS A 73 -12.37 15.64 -15.84
CA LYS A 73 -13.58 15.61 -15.01
C LYS A 73 -14.72 14.80 -15.66
N GLY A 74 -15.15 13.73 -15.00
CA GLY A 74 -16.20 12.85 -15.47
C GLY A 74 -15.79 11.85 -16.57
N VAL A 75 -14.49 11.76 -16.89
CA VAL A 75 -13.97 10.78 -17.86
C VAL A 75 -13.10 9.78 -17.13
N PHE A 76 -13.59 8.56 -16.99
CA PHE A 76 -12.96 7.51 -16.19
C PHE A 76 -12.30 6.45 -17.07
N ASP A 77 -11.13 5.94 -16.61
CA ASP A 77 -10.40 4.83 -17.22
C ASP A 77 -10.00 3.79 -16.18
N PHE A 78 -10.34 2.53 -16.46
CA PHE A 78 -9.99 1.35 -15.65
C PHE A 78 -9.49 0.21 -16.54
N GLN A 79 -8.82 0.52 -17.66
CA GLN A 79 -8.36 -0.48 -18.63
C GLN A 79 -6.83 -0.54 -18.70
N GLY A 80 -6.32 -1.66 -19.23
CA GLY A 80 -4.88 -1.85 -19.41
C GLY A 80 -4.13 -1.76 -18.10
N ILE A 81 -3.16 -0.85 -18.02
CA ILE A 81 -2.36 -0.65 -16.79
C ILE A 81 -3.21 -0.13 -15.60
N LEU A 82 -4.43 0.35 -15.85
CA LEU A 82 -5.35 0.84 -14.85
C LEU A 82 -6.42 -0.20 -14.43
N ASP A 83 -6.33 -1.44 -14.92
CA ASP A 83 -7.26 -2.50 -14.57
C ASP A 83 -6.93 -3.10 -13.20
N ILE A 84 -7.38 -2.39 -12.16
CA ILE A 84 -7.21 -2.81 -10.77
C ILE A 84 -7.92 -4.13 -10.47
N GLU A 85 -9.02 -4.44 -11.17
CA GLU A 85 -9.77 -5.68 -10.96
C GLU A 85 -8.96 -6.88 -11.45
N ALA A 86 -8.32 -6.80 -12.61
CA ALA A 86 -7.42 -7.83 -13.13
C ALA A 86 -6.17 -7.99 -12.26
N TYR A 87 -5.59 -6.89 -11.77
CA TYR A 87 -4.47 -6.92 -10.84
C TYR A 87 -4.81 -7.67 -9.55
N LEU A 88 -5.93 -7.31 -8.91
CA LEU A 88 -6.40 -7.98 -7.68
C LEU A 88 -6.75 -9.44 -7.91
N GLN A 89 -7.29 -9.79 -9.11
CA GLN A 89 -7.53 -11.18 -9.46
C GLN A 89 -6.22 -11.97 -9.56
N THR A 90 -5.19 -11.41 -10.19
CA THR A 90 -3.86 -12.04 -10.28
C THR A 90 -3.26 -12.27 -8.89
N ALA A 91 -3.39 -11.30 -7.98
CA ALA A 91 -2.97 -11.45 -6.59
C ALA A 91 -3.75 -12.57 -5.88
N GLN A 92 -5.07 -12.61 -6.05
CA GLN A 92 -5.94 -13.63 -5.46
C GLN A 92 -5.62 -15.04 -5.96
N ASP A 93 -5.35 -15.20 -7.25
CA ASP A 93 -5.01 -16.47 -7.88
C ASP A 93 -3.66 -17.02 -7.34
N LEU A 94 -2.75 -16.13 -6.95
CA LEU A 94 -1.50 -16.46 -6.26
C LEU A 94 -1.68 -16.70 -4.75
N GLY A 95 -2.90 -16.54 -4.23
CA GLY A 95 -3.19 -16.67 -2.80
C GLY A 95 -2.62 -15.52 -1.96
N LEU A 96 -2.53 -14.31 -2.54
CA LEU A 96 -2.19 -13.09 -1.84
C LEU A 96 -3.46 -12.35 -1.40
N TYR A 97 -3.49 -11.90 -0.17
CA TYR A 97 -4.42 -10.87 0.28
C TYR A 97 -4.00 -9.49 -0.24
N ALA A 98 -4.88 -8.50 -0.10
CA ALA A 98 -4.61 -7.15 -0.56
C ALA A 98 -4.95 -6.11 0.50
N ILE A 99 -4.15 -5.06 0.59
CA ILE A 99 -4.42 -3.81 1.29
C ILE A 99 -4.56 -2.73 0.24
N ILE A 100 -5.67 -2.00 0.28
CA ILE A 100 -5.99 -0.96 -0.70
C ILE A 100 -5.92 0.41 -0.06
N ARG A 101 -5.22 1.31 -0.74
CA ARG A 101 -5.09 2.71 -0.31
C ARG A 101 -5.69 3.63 -1.37
N PRO A 102 -7.04 3.75 -1.39
CA PRO A 102 -7.78 4.41 -2.47
C PRO A 102 -7.85 5.92 -2.31
N SER A 103 -7.28 6.46 -1.25
CA SER A 103 -7.41 7.84 -0.78
C SER A 103 -7.60 8.87 -1.88
N PRO A 104 -8.14 10.06 -1.69
CA PRO A 104 -8.06 11.04 -2.78
C PRO A 104 -6.61 11.46 -3.07
N PHE A 105 -5.77 11.59 -2.04
CA PHE A 105 -4.34 11.88 -2.13
C PHE A 105 -3.52 10.65 -1.78
N ILE A 106 -2.52 10.30 -2.60
CA ILE A 106 -1.68 9.12 -2.38
C ILE A 106 -0.22 9.46 -2.05
N CYS A 107 0.21 10.69 -2.23
CA CYS A 107 1.63 11.07 -2.16
C CYS A 107 2.48 10.28 -3.16
N ALA A 108 3.15 9.25 -2.71
CA ALA A 108 3.82 8.19 -3.50
C ALA A 108 4.80 8.71 -4.56
N GLU A 109 5.32 9.93 -4.38
CA GLU A 109 6.17 10.61 -5.39
C GLU A 109 5.54 10.59 -6.80
N TRP A 110 4.20 10.60 -6.84
CA TRP A 110 3.38 10.63 -8.03
C TRP A 110 2.95 12.07 -8.35
N GLU A 111 2.72 12.37 -9.64
CA GLU A 111 2.29 13.70 -10.08
C GLU A 111 1.10 14.21 -9.26
N PHE A 112 1.25 15.40 -8.69
CA PHE A 112 0.28 16.08 -7.83
C PHE A 112 -0.26 15.19 -6.68
N GLY A 113 0.55 14.23 -6.21
CA GLY A 113 0.13 13.26 -5.19
C GLY A 113 -1.07 12.41 -5.58
N GLY A 114 -1.26 12.18 -6.88
CA GLY A 114 -2.37 11.41 -7.46
C GLY A 114 -3.68 12.18 -7.61
N LEU A 115 -3.74 13.46 -7.23
CA LEU A 115 -4.92 14.30 -7.46
C LEU A 115 -5.00 14.72 -8.93
N PRO A 116 -6.20 14.73 -9.55
CA PRO A 116 -6.34 15.23 -10.91
C PRO A 116 -6.07 16.73 -11.04
N ALA A 117 -5.30 17.13 -12.04
CA ALA A 117 -4.95 18.54 -12.27
C ALA A 117 -6.18 19.43 -12.55
N TRP A 118 -7.27 18.87 -13.08
CA TRP A 118 -8.50 19.62 -13.34
C TRP A 118 -9.15 20.19 -12.05
N LEU A 119 -8.86 19.64 -10.87
CA LEU A 119 -9.29 20.21 -9.58
C LEU A 119 -8.79 21.64 -9.36
N LEU A 120 -7.62 22.00 -9.92
CA LEU A 120 -7.05 23.34 -9.83
C LEU A 120 -7.84 24.40 -10.61
N ASN A 121 -8.67 23.98 -11.56
CA ASN A 121 -9.54 24.88 -12.33
C ASN A 121 -10.89 25.13 -11.62
N GLU A 122 -11.13 24.42 -10.53
CA GLU A 122 -12.36 24.54 -9.75
C GLU A 122 -12.11 25.45 -8.52
N ASN A 123 -13.14 26.16 -8.10
CA ASN A 123 -13.04 26.98 -6.89
C ASN A 123 -13.29 26.14 -5.64
N MET A 124 -12.30 25.35 -5.24
CA MET A 124 -12.38 24.49 -4.08
C MET A 124 -11.05 24.42 -3.33
N ARG A 125 -11.12 24.09 -2.04
CA ARG A 125 -9.94 23.76 -1.24
C ARG A 125 -9.76 22.24 -1.20
N ILE A 126 -8.72 21.76 -1.87
CA ILE A 126 -8.38 20.32 -1.88
C ILE A 126 -7.97 19.82 -0.50
N ARG A 127 -8.14 18.50 -0.25
CA ARG A 127 -7.80 17.82 1.00
C ARG A 127 -8.37 18.52 2.23
N SER A 128 -9.65 18.87 2.18
CA SER A 128 -10.35 19.54 3.25
C SER A 128 -11.84 19.19 3.25
N SER A 129 -12.57 19.64 4.26
CA SER A 129 -14.04 19.54 4.35
C SER A 129 -14.80 20.50 3.42
N ASP A 130 -14.13 21.09 2.41
CA ASP A 130 -14.77 21.86 1.35
C ASP A 130 -15.78 20.99 0.60
N GLU A 131 -17.02 21.45 0.51
CA GLU A 131 -18.12 20.67 -0.08
C GLU A 131 -17.86 20.33 -1.55
N ALA A 132 -17.29 21.24 -2.32
CA ALA A 132 -17.00 21.01 -3.73
C ALA A 132 -15.92 19.93 -3.91
N PHE A 133 -14.90 19.92 -3.03
CA PHE A 133 -13.89 18.88 -3.03
C PHE A 133 -14.49 17.51 -2.64
N LEU A 134 -15.30 17.46 -1.58
CA LEU A 134 -15.96 16.22 -1.16
C LEU A 134 -16.91 15.67 -2.23
N GLN A 135 -17.62 16.55 -2.97
CA GLN A 135 -18.45 16.14 -4.11
C GLN A 135 -17.60 15.55 -5.24
N ALA A 136 -16.43 16.11 -5.53
CA ALA A 136 -15.52 15.57 -6.53
C ALA A 136 -14.99 14.18 -6.10
N VAL A 137 -14.61 14.00 -4.84
CA VAL A 137 -14.21 12.70 -4.28
C VAL A 137 -15.37 11.70 -4.34
N ALA A 138 -16.59 12.14 -4.00
CA ALA A 138 -17.79 11.29 -4.07
C ALA A 138 -18.02 10.77 -5.49
N SER A 139 -17.90 11.63 -6.50
CA SER A 139 -18.01 11.22 -7.91
C SER A 139 -16.97 10.18 -8.33
N TYR A 140 -15.71 10.37 -7.90
CA TYR A 140 -14.65 9.39 -8.13
C TYR A 140 -14.94 8.06 -7.42
N TYR A 141 -15.39 8.11 -6.18
CA TYR A 141 -15.72 6.91 -5.41
C TYR A 141 -16.97 6.18 -5.93
N ASP A 142 -17.90 6.88 -6.59
CA ASP A 142 -19.04 6.26 -7.28
C ASP A 142 -18.60 5.31 -8.41
N GLU A 143 -17.45 5.59 -9.03
CA GLU A 143 -16.89 4.76 -10.10
C GLU A 143 -15.88 3.72 -9.57
N LEU A 144 -15.07 4.10 -8.58
CA LEU A 144 -14.01 3.25 -8.07
C LEU A 144 -14.53 2.15 -7.13
N LEU A 145 -15.31 2.52 -6.12
CA LEU A 145 -15.64 1.60 -5.02
C LEU A 145 -16.53 0.42 -5.45
N PRO A 146 -17.46 0.55 -6.42
CA PRO A 146 -18.19 -0.60 -6.96
C PRO A 146 -17.31 -1.67 -7.61
N ARG A 147 -16.07 -1.33 -8.02
CA ARG A 147 -15.08 -2.29 -8.56
C ARG A 147 -14.32 -3.00 -7.45
N LEU A 148 -14.16 -2.37 -6.30
CA LEU A 148 -13.41 -2.89 -5.16
C LEU A 148 -14.29 -3.66 -4.18
N THR A 149 -15.52 -3.23 -3.92
CA THR A 149 -16.38 -3.85 -2.91
C THR A 149 -16.73 -5.33 -3.17
N PRO A 150 -16.89 -5.79 -4.43
CA PRO A 150 -17.04 -7.23 -4.70
C PRO A 150 -15.78 -8.04 -4.37
N ARG A 151 -14.62 -7.37 -4.26
CA ARG A 151 -13.32 -7.97 -3.95
C ARG A 151 -12.96 -7.95 -2.46
N LEU A 152 -13.84 -7.45 -1.60
CA LEU A 152 -13.67 -7.55 -0.16
C LEU A 152 -13.62 -9.02 0.27
N LEU A 153 -12.83 -9.33 1.28
CA LEU A 153 -12.68 -10.70 1.77
C LEU A 153 -14.03 -11.32 2.16
N ASP A 154 -14.88 -10.54 2.83
CA ASP A 154 -16.23 -10.97 3.24
C ASP A 154 -17.16 -11.24 2.05
N ASN A 155 -16.81 -10.78 0.85
CA ASN A 155 -17.52 -11.03 -0.41
C ASN A 155 -16.86 -12.12 -1.27
N GLY A 156 -15.84 -12.81 -0.74
CA GLY A 156 -15.10 -13.86 -1.45
C GLY A 156 -13.90 -13.38 -2.27
N GLY A 157 -13.53 -12.12 -2.15
CA GLY A 157 -12.31 -11.55 -2.71
C GLY A 157 -11.11 -11.68 -1.77
N ASN A 158 -10.14 -10.79 -1.92
CA ASN A 158 -8.89 -10.84 -1.18
C ASN A 158 -8.53 -9.53 -0.44
N ILE A 159 -9.37 -8.50 -0.49
CA ILE A 159 -9.10 -7.21 0.19
C ILE A 159 -9.37 -7.35 1.68
N LEU A 160 -8.35 -7.14 2.51
CA LEU A 160 -8.41 -7.19 3.96
C LEU A 160 -8.92 -5.89 4.59
N MET A 161 -8.37 -4.76 4.15
CA MET A 161 -8.64 -3.44 4.72
C MET A 161 -8.33 -2.32 3.72
N MET A 162 -8.91 -1.14 3.97
CA MET A 162 -8.72 0.03 3.13
C MET A 162 -8.31 1.26 3.94
N GLN A 163 -7.46 2.12 3.36
CA GLN A 163 -7.00 3.34 3.99
C GLN A 163 -7.97 4.51 3.78
N VAL A 164 -8.09 5.34 4.81
CA VAL A 164 -8.73 6.66 4.76
C VAL A 164 -7.65 7.71 4.61
N GLU A 165 -7.64 8.44 3.50
CA GLU A 165 -6.67 9.47 3.16
C GLU A 165 -5.20 8.95 3.15
N ASN A 166 -4.20 9.80 3.23
CA ASN A 166 -2.80 9.39 3.36
C ASN A 166 -1.97 10.45 4.07
N GLU A 167 -1.29 10.05 5.15
CA GLU A 167 -0.39 10.89 5.94
C GLU A 167 -0.97 12.28 6.24
N TYR A 168 -2.27 12.31 6.52
CA TYR A 168 -3.00 13.57 6.67
C TYR A 168 -2.47 14.41 7.83
N GLY A 169 -1.94 13.76 8.87
CA GLY A 169 -1.33 14.43 10.01
C GLY A 169 -0.08 15.26 9.69
N SER A 170 0.55 15.03 8.55
CA SER A 170 1.64 15.86 8.02
C SER A 170 1.15 17.02 7.14
N TYR A 171 -0.15 17.04 6.80
CA TYR A 171 -0.78 18.05 5.94
C TYR A 171 -1.75 18.93 6.69
N GLY A 172 -2.57 18.38 7.57
CA GLY A 172 -3.63 19.10 8.28
C GLY A 172 -4.18 18.33 9.47
N GLU A 173 -5.24 18.88 10.07
CA GLU A 173 -5.91 18.32 11.25
C GLU A 173 -7.45 18.35 11.15
N ASP A 174 -8.00 18.51 9.92
CA ASP A 174 -9.44 18.56 9.68
C ASP A 174 -10.09 17.17 9.86
N LYS A 175 -10.51 16.88 11.09
CA LYS A 175 -11.20 15.63 11.42
C LYS A 175 -12.56 15.50 10.72
N ALA A 176 -13.23 16.62 10.41
CA ALA A 176 -14.48 16.58 9.67
C ALA A 176 -14.26 16.06 8.24
N TYR A 177 -13.16 16.47 7.62
CA TYR A 177 -12.73 15.94 6.32
C TYR A 177 -12.47 14.45 6.38
N LEU A 178 -11.64 13.97 7.32
CA LEU A 178 -11.33 12.53 7.43
C LEU A 178 -12.60 11.70 7.69
N ARG A 179 -13.52 12.18 8.54
CA ARG A 179 -14.81 11.51 8.75
C ARG A 179 -15.68 11.50 7.51
N ALA A 180 -15.66 12.58 6.71
CA ALA A 180 -16.39 12.63 5.45
C ALA A 180 -15.85 11.62 4.43
N ILE A 181 -14.52 11.49 4.30
CA ILE A 181 -13.90 10.46 3.43
C ILE A 181 -14.31 9.05 3.89
N ARG A 182 -14.20 8.76 5.20
CA ARG A 182 -14.68 7.50 5.77
C ARG A 182 -16.15 7.23 5.42
N GLN A 183 -17.02 8.21 5.65
CA GLN A 183 -18.45 8.09 5.37
C GLN A 183 -18.72 7.82 3.90
N LEU A 184 -18.04 8.50 2.98
CA LEU A 184 -18.15 8.27 1.54
C LEU A 184 -17.80 6.84 1.16
N MET A 185 -16.81 6.23 1.82
CA MET A 185 -16.43 4.82 1.61
C MET A 185 -17.51 3.87 2.14
N GLU A 186 -17.97 4.08 3.38
CA GLU A 186 -18.97 3.24 4.03
C GLU A 186 -20.32 3.26 3.29
N GLU A 187 -20.78 4.43 2.84
CA GLU A 187 -22.01 4.61 2.06
C GLU A 187 -21.96 3.89 0.69
N ARG A 188 -20.76 3.61 0.18
CA ARG A 188 -20.53 2.87 -1.07
C ARG A 188 -20.20 1.41 -0.87
N GLY A 189 -20.52 0.88 0.32
CA GLY A 189 -20.45 -0.55 0.61
C GLY A 189 -19.08 -1.07 1.05
N VAL A 190 -18.15 -0.20 1.45
CA VAL A 190 -16.90 -0.64 2.07
C VAL A 190 -17.20 -1.11 3.50
N THR A 191 -17.13 -2.41 3.72
CA THR A 191 -17.44 -3.08 5.00
C THR A 191 -16.20 -3.65 5.69
N CYS A 192 -15.06 -3.69 5.00
CA CYS A 192 -13.81 -4.13 5.61
C CYS A 192 -13.30 -3.09 6.63
N PRO A 193 -12.41 -3.48 7.56
CA PRO A 193 -11.75 -2.53 8.44
C PRO A 193 -11.10 -1.38 7.68
N LEU A 194 -11.29 -0.16 8.18
CA LEU A 194 -10.63 1.04 7.68
C LEU A 194 -9.45 1.39 8.58
N PHE A 195 -8.43 2.01 8.01
CA PHE A 195 -7.26 2.46 8.75
C PHE A 195 -6.77 3.82 8.27
N THR A 196 -5.98 4.50 9.11
CA THR A 196 -5.16 5.67 8.76
C THR A 196 -3.68 5.32 8.88
N SER A 197 -2.84 6.03 8.15
CA SER A 197 -1.38 5.82 8.17
C SER A 197 -0.67 7.16 8.19
N ASP A 198 0.17 7.36 9.20
CA ASP A 198 0.91 8.61 9.45
C ASP A 198 2.31 8.31 9.98
N GLY A 199 3.19 9.30 10.01
CA GLY A 199 4.42 9.20 10.81
C GLY A 199 4.08 8.87 12.28
N PRO A 200 4.85 8.01 12.96
CA PRO A 200 4.52 7.52 14.30
C PRO A 200 4.80 8.54 15.42
N TRP A 201 4.84 9.82 15.09
CA TRP A 201 5.07 10.89 16.05
C TRP A 201 3.74 11.41 16.59
N ARG A 202 3.73 11.78 17.87
CA ARG A 202 2.51 12.21 18.54
C ARG A 202 1.72 13.27 17.77
N ALA A 203 2.40 14.29 17.23
CA ALA A 203 1.73 15.38 16.51
C ALA A 203 1.00 14.90 15.25
N THR A 204 1.63 14.04 14.46
CA THR A 204 1.05 13.49 13.23
C THR A 204 -0.07 12.48 13.53
N LEU A 205 0.13 11.61 14.52
CA LEU A 205 -0.90 10.67 14.98
C LEU A 205 -2.13 11.41 15.51
N GLN A 206 -1.93 12.44 16.31
CA GLN A 206 -3.03 13.24 16.86
C GLN A 206 -3.79 13.99 15.75
N ALA A 207 -3.09 14.56 14.79
CA ALA A 207 -3.70 15.32 13.69
C ALA A 207 -4.34 14.42 12.62
N GLY A 208 -3.69 13.32 12.22
CA GLY A 208 -4.04 12.54 11.03
C GLY A 208 -4.96 11.34 11.27
N THR A 209 -5.17 10.90 12.53
CA THR A 209 -5.91 9.67 12.79
C THR A 209 -7.38 9.91 13.14
N LEU A 210 -8.18 8.86 13.02
CA LEU A 210 -9.56 8.78 13.54
C LEU A 210 -9.65 7.75 14.68
N ILE A 211 -8.66 7.74 15.58
CA ILE A 211 -8.59 6.78 16.68
C ILE A 211 -9.81 6.82 17.60
N ASP A 212 -10.36 8.01 17.85
CA ASP A 212 -11.58 8.19 18.66
C ASP A 212 -12.85 7.67 17.97
N ASP A 213 -12.79 7.47 16.66
CA ASP A 213 -13.86 6.93 15.83
C ASP A 213 -13.67 5.41 15.56
N ASP A 214 -12.80 4.75 16.30
CA ASP A 214 -12.46 3.32 16.15
C ASP A 214 -11.86 2.93 14.77
N VAL A 215 -11.25 3.86 14.06
CA VAL A 215 -10.48 3.60 12.84
C VAL A 215 -9.07 3.17 13.23
N PHE A 216 -8.62 2.03 12.71
CA PHE A 216 -7.31 1.46 13.01
C PHE A 216 -6.18 2.41 12.59
N VAL A 217 -5.11 2.45 13.38
CA VAL A 217 -3.97 3.35 13.16
C VAL A 217 -2.72 2.54 12.85
N THR A 218 -2.02 2.92 11.79
CA THR A 218 -0.73 2.37 11.38
C THR A 218 0.33 3.46 11.35
N GLY A 219 1.61 3.08 11.36
CA GLY A 219 2.73 4.01 11.30
C GLY A 219 3.58 3.84 10.04
N ASN A 220 4.25 4.92 9.61
CA ASN A 220 5.17 4.94 8.48
C ASN A 220 6.58 5.29 8.98
N PHE A 221 7.55 4.40 8.81
CA PHE A 221 8.96 4.60 9.18
C PHE A 221 9.85 3.56 8.51
N GLY A 222 11.15 3.85 8.37
CA GLY A 222 12.10 2.93 7.71
C GLY A 222 13.18 2.35 8.63
N SER A 223 13.16 2.68 9.93
CA SER A 223 14.14 2.22 10.90
C SER A 223 13.66 2.43 12.34
N LYS A 224 14.44 1.99 13.34
CA LYS A 224 14.16 2.22 14.78
C LYS A 224 12.78 1.71 15.19
N ALA A 225 12.48 0.46 14.86
CA ALA A 225 11.18 -0.17 15.13
C ALA A 225 10.77 -0.04 16.61
N ASP A 226 11.69 -0.31 17.56
CA ASP A 226 11.42 -0.20 18.98
C ASP A 226 10.91 1.18 19.40
N TYR A 227 11.60 2.24 18.93
CA TYR A 227 11.22 3.60 19.26
C TYR A 227 9.87 3.98 18.63
N ASN A 228 9.68 3.69 17.35
CA ASN A 228 8.48 4.07 16.61
C ASN A 228 7.25 3.31 17.09
N PHE A 229 7.38 2.02 17.33
CA PHE A 229 6.28 1.22 17.87
C PHE A 229 5.96 1.58 19.33
N ALA A 230 6.96 1.94 20.15
CA ALA A 230 6.70 2.45 21.48
C ALA A 230 5.88 3.74 21.46
N GLN A 231 6.15 4.67 20.54
CA GLN A 231 5.34 5.89 20.36
C GLN A 231 3.89 5.58 19.96
N MET A 232 3.69 4.61 19.05
CA MET A 232 2.35 4.17 18.65
C MET A 232 1.64 3.49 19.82
N GLN A 233 2.32 2.63 20.57
CA GLN A 233 1.73 1.93 21.72
C GLN A 233 1.30 2.92 22.81
N GLU A 234 2.15 3.91 23.13
CA GLU A 234 1.80 4.97 24.07
C GLU A 234 0.53 5.73 23.62
N PHE A 235 0.45 6.06 22.32
CA PHE A 235 -0.71 6.71 21.74
C PHE A 235 -1.96 5.83 21.82
N PHE A 236 -1.85 4.52 21.58
CA PHE A 236 -2.96 3.57 21.72
C PHE A 236 -3.42 3.47 23.17
N ASP A 237 -2.50 3.36 24.13
CA ASP A 237 -2.80 3.26 25.55
C ASP A 237 -3.53 4.49 26.08
N GLU A 238 -3.12 5.70 25.67
CA GLU A 238 -3.80 6.96 26.01
C GLU A 238 -5.26 7.02 25.54
N HIS A 239 -5.57 6.33 24.40
CA HIS A 239 -6.92 6.27 23.85
C HIS A 239 -7.66 4.96 24.23
N GLY A 240 -7.09 4.17 25.12
CA GLY A 240 -7.69 2.91 25.59
C GLY A 240 -7.79 1.83 24.52
N LYS A 241 -6.95 1.90 23.47
CA LYS A 241 -6.91 0.91 22.39
C LYS A 241 -5.89 -0.17 22.69
N LYS A 242 -6.20 -1.39 22.30
CA LYS A 242 -5.32 -2.56 22.40
C LYS A 242 -5.25 -3.21 21.03
N TRP A 243 -4.65 -2.51 20.10
CA TRP A 243 -4.51 -2.92 18.72
C TRP A 243 -3.15 -3.53 18.42
N PRO A 244 -3.02 -4.38 17.39
CA PRO A 244 -1.72 -4.82 16.92
C PRO A 244 -0.94 -3.66 16.33
N LEU A 245 0.39 -3.74 16.42
CA LEU A 245 1.27 -2.77 15.79
C LEU A 245 1.48 -3.13 14.31
N MET A 246 1.48 -2.13 13.45
CA MET A 246 1.77 -2.30 12.02
C MET A 246 2.52 -1.11 11.45
N CYS A 247 3.62 -1.39 10.76
CA CYS A 247 4.29 -0.43 9.89
C CYS A 247 3.69 -0.55 8.49
N MET A 248 2.93 0.46 8.06
CA MET A 248 2.24 0.47 6.76
C MET A 248 3.15 0.92 5.62
N GLU A 249 4.15 1.71 5.90
CA GLU A 249 5.23 2.00 4.98
C GLU A 249 6.55 1.81 5.70
N PHE A 250 7.14 0.63 5.51
CA PHE A 250 8.51 0.42 5.95
C PHE A 250 9.44 0.79 4.80
N TRP A 251 10.04 1.96 4.89
CA TRP A 251 10.90 2.51 3.84
C TRP A 251 12.20 1.72 3.74
N ASP A 252 12.24 0.76 2.83
CA ASP A 252 13.36 -0.14 2.59
C ASP A 252 14.44 0.41 1.66
N GLY A 253 14.15 1.51 1.00
CA GLY A 253 15.02 2.31 0.15
C GLY A 253 14.57 3.76 0.19
N TRP A 254 14.71 4.46 -0.92
CA TRP A 254 14.21 5.83 -1.10
C TRP A 254 14.06 6.18 -2.58
N PHE A 255 13.23 7.17 -2.86
CA PHE A 255 13.10 7.72 -4.21
C PHE A 255 14.28 8.63 -4.57
N ASN A 256 14.52 8.81 -5.86
CA ASN A 256 15.62 9.59 -6.39
C ASN A 256 15.14 10.89 -7.05
N ARG A 257 15.94 11.94 -6.94
CA ARG A 257 15.70 13.25 -7.54
C ARG A 257 16.77 13.58 -8.55
N TRP A 258 16.40 14.39 -9.53
CA TRP A 258 17.39 14.94 -10.47
C TRP A 258 18.49 15.69 -9.74
N LYS A 259 19.76 15.48 -10.16
CA LYS A 259 20.96 16.11 -9.61
C LYS A 259 21.31 15.73 -8.17
N GLU A 260 20.62 14.80 -7.54
CA GLU A 260 20.99 14.23 -6.25
C GLU A 260 21.64 12.84 -6.43
N PRO A 261 22.50 12.39 -5.50
CA PRO A 261 23.05 11.04 -5.52
C PRO A 261 21.94 9.99 -5.42
N ILE A 262 22.09 8.87 -6.11
CA ILE A 262 21.20 7.72 -5.97
C ILE A 262 21.36 7.14 -4.56
N ILE A 263 20.25 6.98 -3.87
CA ILE A 263 20.21 6.45 -2.50
C ILE A 263 20.28 4.93 -2.58
N LYS A 264 21.11 4.35 -1.73
CA LYS A 264 21.25 2.91 -1.55
C LYS A 264 21.25 2.58 -0.07
N ARG A 265 20.62 1.46 0.29
CA ARG A 265 20.58 0.94 1.65
C ARG A 265 21.22 -0.43 1.69
N ASP A 266 22.04 -0.71 2.73
CA ASP A 266 22.72 -1.98 2.88
C ASP A 266 21.72 -3.14 3.03
N PRO A 267 21.88 -4.24 2.29
CA PRO A 267 20.92 -5.38 2.31
C PRO A 267 20.82 -6.08 3.66
N ASP A 268 21.93 -6.27 4.37
CA ASP A 268 21.94 -7.01 5.65
C ASP A 268 21.40 -6.12 6.78
N GLU A 269 21.70 -4.81 6.76
CA GLU A 269 21.08 -3.82 7.66
C GLU A 269 19.57 -3.75 7.44
N LEU A 270 19.11 -3.75 6.19
CA LEU A 270 17.69 -3.79 5.90
C LEU A 270 17.02 -5.06 6.44
N ALA A 271 17.61 -6.24 6.19
CA ALA A 271 17.07 -7.50 6.69
C ALA A 271 16.96 -7.51 8.23
N GLN A 272 17.95 -6.98 8.93
CA GLN A 272 17.90 -6.81 10.38
C GLN A 272 16.79 -5.85 10.81
N ALA A 273 16.62 -4.72 10.14
CA ALA A 273 15.56 -3.75 10.45
C ALA A 273 14.15 -4.32 10.19
N VAL A 274 13.97 -5.14 9.15
CA VAL A 274 12.72 -5.89 8.90
C VAL A 274 12.46 -6.89 10.01
N HIS A 275 13.49 -7.62 10.48
CA HIS A 275 13.37 -8.54 11.60
C HIS A 275 12.90 -7.83 12.88
N GLU A 276 13.45 -6.67 13.20
CA GLU A 276 13.05 -5.84 14.36
C GLU A 276 11.56 -5.45 14.31
N VAL A 277 11.04 -5.10 13.13
CA VAL A 277 9.60 -4.84 12.95
C VAL A 277 8.78 -6.11 13.18
N LEU A 278 9.18 -7.23 12.58
CA LEU A 278 8.44 -8.49 12.66
C LEU A 278 8.43 -9.10 14.06
N GLN A 279 9.41 -8.79 14.91
CA GLN A 279 9.39 -9.21 16.32
C GLN A 279 8.24 -8.57 17.12
N GLN A 280 7.75 -7.42 16.72
CA GLN A 280 6.78 -6.63 17.47
C GLN A 280 5.43 -6.48 16.77
N GLY A 281 5.39 -6.55 15.43
CA GLY A 281 4.19 -6.24 14.66
C GLY A 281 4.18 -6.82 13.27
N SER A 282 3.33 -6.25 12.45
CA SER A 282 3.19 -6.53 11.01
C SER A 282 3.88 -5.46 10.18
N ILE A 283 4.16 -5.78 8.92
CA ILE A 283 4.93 -4.94 8.01
C ILE A 283 4.28 -4.85 6.64
N ASN A 284 4.41 -3.69 6.01
CA ASN A 284 4.30 -3.52 4.57
C ASN A 284 5.60 -2.88 4.05
N LEU A 285 6.37 -3.62 3.27
CA LEU A 285 7.59 -3.10 2.65
C LEU A 285 7.24 -2.06 1.59
N TYR A 286 7.74 -0.88 1.75
CA TYR A 286 7.58 0.22 0.81
C TYR A 286 8.96 0.60 0.24
N MET A 287 9.29 0.14 -0.96
CA MET A 287 8.56 -0.59 -1.97
C MET A 287 9.08 -2.03 -2.09
N PHE A 288 8.20 -2.99 -2.29
CA PHE A 288 8.65 -4.33 -2.69
C PHE A 288 9.13 -4.34 -4.15
N HIS A 289 8.35 -3.72 -5.04
CA HIS A 289 8.72 -3.41 -6.43
C HIS A 289 8.34 -1.96 -6.71
N GLY A 290 9.32 -1.10 -6.89
CA GLY A 290 9.08 0.32 -7.17
C GLY A 290 8.50 0.56 -8.55
N GLY A 291 9.11 0.00 -9.59
CA GLY A 291 8.67 0.14 -10.97
C GLY A 291 9.01 1.49 -11.60
N THR A 292 8.17 1.96 -12.50
CA THR A 292 8.43 3.12 -13.37
C THR A 292 7.27 4.13 -13.31
N ASN A 293 7.58 5.40 -13.20
CA ASN A 293 6.60 6.48 -13.31
C ASN A 293 6.29 6.74 -14.81
N PHE A 294 5.41 5.92 -15.38
CA PHE A 294 5.03 6.04 -16.79
C PHE A 294 4.31 7.36 -17.09
N GLY A 295 4.42 7.85 -18.32
CA GLY A 295 3.69 9.01 -18.80
C GLY A 295 4.09 10.33 -18.14
N PHE A 296 5.33 10.46 -17.66
CA PHE A 296 5.82 11.63 -16.92
C PHE A 296 5.07 11.91 -15.61
N MET A 297 4.53 10.86 -14.98
CA MET A 297 3.82 10.96 -13.71
C MET A 297 4.75 10.97 -12.49
N ASN A 298 6.05 11.12 -12.68
CA ASN A 298 6.99 11.39 -11.60
C ASN A 298 6.67 12.73 -10.94
N GLY A 299 6.57 12.72 -9.62
CA GLY A 299 6.22 13.89 -8.82
C GLY A 299 7.38 14.88 -8.65
N CYS A 300 7.12 15.89 -7.87
CA CYS A 300 8.10 16.90 -7.50
C CYS A 300 8.00 17.18 -6.00
N SER A 301 9.13 17.10 -5.30
CA SER A 301 9.24 17.60 -3.92
C SER A 301 9.63 19.08 -3.95
N ALA A 302 9.52 19.75 -2.82
CA ALA A 302 10.00 21.12 -2.64
C ALA A 302 10.93 21.21 -1.43
N ARG A 303 11.94 22.06 -1.52
CA ARG A 303 12.79 22.45 -0.39
C ARG A 303 12.80 23.99 -0.31
N GLY A 304 11.87 24.52 0.48
CA GLY A 304 11.57 25.94 0.48
C GLY A 304 10.99 26.36 -0.88
N VAL A 305 11.72 27.19 -1.63
CA VAL A 305 11.32 27.69 -2.95
C VAL A 305 11.95 26.92 -4.12
N ILE A 306 12.67 25.82 -3.82
CA ILE A 306 13.37 25.03 -4.83
C ILE A 306 12.56 23.78 -5.14
N ASP A 307 12.20 23.62 -6.41
CA ASP A 307 11.58 22.40 -6.92
C ASP A 307 12.63 21.29 -7.07
N LEU A 308 12.28 20.11 -6.61
CA LEU A 308 13.10 18.91 -6.61
C LEU A 308 12.38 17.78 -7.36
N PRO A 309 12.38 17.82 -8.71
CA PRO A 309 11.67 16.80 -9.50
C PRO A 309 12.31 15.42 -9.30
N GLN A 310 11.47 14.40 -9.15
CA GLN A 310 11.88 13.02 -9.14
C GLN A 310 12.23 12.55 -10.56
N VAL A 311 13.00 11.47 -10.62
CA VAL A 311 13.32 10.80 -11.89
C VAL A 311 12.18 9.85 -12.30
N THR A 312 12.16 9.46 -13.58
CA THR A 312 11.13 8.55 -14.12
C THR A 312 11.19 7.16 -13.47
N SER A 313 12.40 6.65 -13.21
CA SER A 313 12.56 5.39 -12.49
C SER A 313 12.10 5.52 -11.04
N TYR A 314 11.19 4.66 -10.61
CA TYR A 314 10.84 4.51 -9.21
C TYR A 314 11.47 3.23 -8.63
N ASP A 315 12.70 2.94 -9.03
CA ASP A 315 13.48 1.79 -8.55
C ASP A 315 13.47 1.68 -7.02
N TYR A 316 13.50 2.81 -6.34
CA TYR A 316 13.39 2.94 -4.88
C TYR A 316 14.49 2.20 -4.10
N ASP A 317 15.43 1.56 -4.79
CA ASP A 317 16.35 0.58 -4.21
C ASP A 317 15.57 -0.57 -3.51
N ALA A 318 14.47 -0.99 -4.12
CA ALA A 318 13.52 -1.95 -3.59
C ALA A 318 14.07 -3.40 -3.58
N LEU A 319 13.24 -4.34 -3.07
CA LEU A 319 13.60 -5.77 -3.06
C LEU A 319 13.60 -6.39 -4.46
N LEU A 320 12.76 -5.88 -5.37
CA LEU A 320 12.86 -6.16 -6.79
C LEU A 320 13.45 -4.94 -7.51
N ASP A 321 14.31 -5.16 -8.51
CA ASP A 321 14.77 -4.11 -9.40
C ASP A 321 13.61 -3.59 -10.28
N GLU A 322 13.83 -2.54 -11.07
CA GLU A 322 12.78 -1.95 -11.92
C GLU A 322 12.19 -2.93 -12.96
N ARG A 323 12.90 -4.03 -13.28
CA ARG A 323 12.43 -5.12 -14.15
C ARG A 323 11.68 -6.23 -13.42
N GLY A 324 11.63 -6.17 -12.07
CA GLY A 324 11.01 -7.20 -11.24
C GLY A 324 11.94 -8.34 -10.83
N ASN A 325 13.25 -8.27 -11.07
CA ASN A 325 14.20 -9.28 -10.64
C ASN A 325 14.59 -9.10 -9.16
N PRO A 326 14.78 -10.22 -8.42
CA PRO A 326 15.26 -10.17 -7.04
C PRO A 326 16.64 -9.50 -6.93
N THR A 327 16.76 -8.58 -5.99
CA THR A 327 18.01 -7.89 -5.64
C THR A 327 18.73 -8.56 -4.48
N ASP A 328 19.92 -8.06 -4.12
CA ASP A 328 20.63 -8.51 -2.91
C ASP A 328 19.80 -8.30 -1.64
N LYS A 329 18.96 -7.27 -1.60
CA LYS A 329 18.01 -7.04 -0.50
C LYS A 329 16.95 -8.13 -0.40
N TYR A 330 16.38 -8.55 -1.54
CA TYR A 330 15.46 -9.68 -1.58
C TYR A 330 16.10 -10.91 -0.94
N HIS A 331 17.31 -11.25 -1.37
CA HIS A 331 18.02 -12.42 -0.86
C HIS A 331 18.43 -12.28 0.62
N ALA A 332 18.77 -11.09 1.09
CA ALA A 332 19.05 -10.84 2.50
C ALA A 332 17.80 -11.05 3.37
N VAL A 333 16.67 -10.46 2.98
CA VAL A 333 15.37 -10.66 3.67
C VAL A 333 14.94 -12.14 3.59
N GLN A 334 15.16 -12.80 2.45
CA GLN A 334 14.85 -14.23 2.29
C GLN A 334 15.64 -15.10 3.28
N ARG A 335 16.94 -14.87 3.45
CA ARG A 335 17.75 -15.58 4.44
C ARG A 335 17.26 -15.35 5.87
N MET A 336 16.99 -14.10 6.23
CA MET A 336 16.46 -13.71 7.54
C MET A 336 15.12 -14.40 7.84
N LEU A 337 14.19 -14.39 6.90
CA LEU A 337 12.89 -15.05 7.07
C LEU A 337 13.05 -16.56 7.22
N LYS A 338 13.93 -17.20 6.43
CA LYS A 338 14.18 -18.63 6.51
C LYS A 338 14.75 -19.04 7.86
N GLU A 339 15.58 -18.19 8.45
CA GLU A 339 16.21 -18.44 9.74
C GLU A 339 15.24 -18.24 10.91
N HIS A 340 14.45 -17.15 10.90
CA HIS A 340 13.68 -16.71 12.06
C HIS A 340 12.17 -16.96 11.96
N TYR A 341 11.63 -17.18 10.76
CA TYR A 341 10.19 -17.32 10.49
C TYR A 341 9.88 -18.48 9.52
N PRO A 342 10.31 -19.71 9.86
CA PRO A 342 10.16 -20.88 8.95
C PRO A 342 8.70 -21.24 8.68
N GLU A 343 7.74 -20.72 9.44
CA GLU A 343 6.30 -20.89 9.22
C GLU A 343 5.79 -20.18 7.97
N TYR A 344 6.57 -19.24 7.40
CA TYR A 344 6.25 -18.58 6.12
C TYR A 344 7.03 -19.27 5.00
N PRO A 345 6.41 -20.22 4.28
CA PRO A 345 7.11 -21.02 3.27
C PRO A 345 7.56 -20.16 2.10
N GLN A 346 8.79 -20.39 1.68
CA GLN A 346 9.40 -19.69 0.56
C GLN A 346 9.48 -20.60 -0.68
N MET A 347 9.51 -19.97 -1.85
CA MET A 347 9.69 -20.61 -3.14
C MET A 347 10.88 -19.98 -3.87
N GLU A 348 11.34 -20.63 -4.95
CA GLU A 348 12.32 -20.00 -5.83
C GLU A 348 11.69 -18.80 -6.55
N PRO A 349 12.36 -17.65 -6.54
CA PRO A 349 11.86 -16.48 -7.25
C PRO A 349 11.99 -16.64 -8.77
N LEU A 350 11.13 -15.96 -9.51
CA LEU A 350 11.26 -15.80 -10.95
C LEU A 350 12.32 -14.74 -11.26
N VAL A 351 13.14 -15.02 -12.25
CA VAL A 351 14.14 -14.10 -12.80
C VAL A 351 13.87 -13.96 -14.30
N GLU A 352 13.71 -12.73 -14.78
CA GLU A 352 13.74 -12.51 -16.23
C GLU A 352 15.15 -12.79 -16.76
N TYR A 353 15.26 -13.70 -17.69
CA TYR A 353 16.50 -13.84 -18.45
C TYR A 353 16.62 -12.59 -19.33
N SER A 354 17.56 -11.69 -19.00
CA SER A 354 18.02 -10.71 -19.98
C SER A 354 18.51 -11.51 -21.21
N ALA A 355 17.87 -11.30 -22.36
CA ALA A 355 18.46 -11.75 -23.61
C ALA A 355 19.88 -11.21 -23.61
N GLN A 356 20.89 -12.08 -23.56
CA GLN A 356 22.25 -11.69 -23.80
C GLN A 356 22.22 -11.09 -25.21
N SER A 357 22.34 -9.77 -25.30
CA SER A 357 22.66 -9.13 -26.56
C SER A 357 24.05 -9.64 -26.90
N GLU A 358 24.14 -10.67 -27.73
CA GLU A 358 25.38 -10.96 -28.43
C GLU A 358 25.73 -9.67 -29.18
N GLY A 359 26.72 -8.98 -28.64
CA GLY A 359 27.23 -7.76 -29.24
C GLY A 359 27.74 -8.10 -30.64
N GLN A 360 26.92 -7.83 -31.65
CA GLN A 360 27.43 -7.64 -32.99
C GLN A 360 28.24 -6.34 -32.97
N SER A 361 29.53 -6.50 -32.86
CA SER A 361 30.47 -5.39 -33.18
C SER A 361 30.21 -4.96 -34.60
N LEU A 362 29.77 -3.73 -34.80
CA LEU A 362 29.82 -3.00 -36.07
C LEU A 362 31.26 -2.60 -36.37
#